data_3046fb09cc563333d76da5a7dbf36a0e
#
_entry.id   3046fb09cc563333d76da5a7dbf36a0e
#
_cell.length_a   1.000
_cell.length_b   1.000
_cell.length_c   1.000
_cell.angle_alpha   90.00
_cell.angle_beta   90.00
_cell.angle_gamma   90.00
#
_symmetry.space_group_name_H-M   'P 1'
#
loop_
_entity.id
_entity.type
_entity.pdbx_description
1 polymer ?
#
loop_
_entity_poly.entity_id
_entity_poly.type
_entity_poly.pdbx_seq_one_letter_code
_entity_poly.pdbx_strand_id
1 'polypeptide(L)'
;MKIRSLAYHIKDGFKNIHRNKMFSLASIATITACIFLFGVFYSIVVNFQYMIKKAETEVCVTVFFDENLSETDIKKLGDEISKREEVSRVQYVSADDAWESFKGEYFAAYPELAEGFKDDNPLANSSSYEVYLKDASNQGTLVKYLENKDGIRQVNRSEVTASGLASAARLVSYVAVAVIVVLLAVSIFLITNTIVIGITVRKDEISIMKYIGATDAFVNVPFFVEGIVIGLIGAVIPVAILRYIYGGVVNFVLGKFSVLQNILAFMPASEVFEVLIPVAVILGIGIGLIGSFFAVRKHADV
;
A
#
# COMPACT_ATOMS: atom_id res chain seq x y z
N MET A 1 -16.14 -37.14 -7.62
CA MET A 1 -15.27 -37.31 -8.83
C MET A 1 -14.11 -38.20 -8.47
N LYS A 2 -13.77 -39.23 -9.27
CA LYS A 2 -12.60 -40.09 -9.03
C LYS A 2 -11.32 -39.30 -9.39
N ILE A 3 -10.22 -39.47 -8.63
CA ILE A 3 -8.94 -38.74 -8.83
C ILE A 3 -8.45 -38.81 -10.28
N ARG A 4 -8.70 -39.92 -10.97
CA ARG A 4 -8.36 -40.10 -12.41
C ARG A 4 -9.10 -39.10 -13.33
N SER A 5 -10.35 -38.74 -13.00
CA SER A 5 -11.13 -37.76 -13.75
C SER A 5 -10.58 -36.36 -13.60
N LEU A 6 -10.12 -35.97 -12.39
CA LEU A 6 -9.50 -34.68 -12.13
C LEU A 6 -8.19 -34.51 -12.92
N ALA A 7 -7.33 -35.53 -12.88
CA ALA A 7 -6.06 -35.50 -13.65
C ALA A 7 -6.30 -35.39 -15.17
N TYR A 8 -7.35 -36.04 -15.69
CA TYR A 8 -7.77 -35.91 -17.09
C TYR A 8 -8.17 -34.44 -17.42
N HIS A 9 -9.03 -33.82 -16.61
CA HIS A 9 -9.47 -32.46 -16.84
C HIS A 9 -8.35 -31.43 -16.76
N ILE A 10 -7.41 -31.61 -15.82
CA ILE A 10 -6.22 -30.75 -15.72
C ILE A 10 -5.36 -30.87 -17.00
N LYS A 11 -5.08 -32.12 -17.44
CA LYS A 11 -4.31 -32.35 -18.65
C LYS A 11 -4.99 -31.77 -19.90
N ASP A 12 -6.30 -31.91 -20.00
CA ASP A 12 -7.09 -31.41 -21.13
C ASP A 12 -7.16 -29.87 -21.13
N GLY A 13 -7.26 -29.23 -19.97
CA GLY A 13 -7.15 -27.76 -19.82
C GLY A 13 -5.81 -27.23 -20.33
N PHE A 14 -4.70 -27.84 -19.93
CA PHE A 14 -3.36 -27.45 -20.45
C PHE A 14 -3.23 -27.68 -21.97
N LYS A 15 -3.78 -28.77 -22.49
CA LYS A 15 -3.79 -29.05 -23.93
C LYS A 15 -4.56 -27.98 -24.70
N ASN A 16 -5.67 -27.46 -24.14
CA ASN A 16 -6.44 -26.39 -24.75
C ASN A 16 -5.64 -25.09 -24.84
N ILE A 17 -4.95 -24.69 -23.77
CA ILE A 17 -4.07 -23.52 -23.76
C ILE A 17 -3.02 -23.63 -24.88
N HIS A 18 -2.42 -24.79 -25.03
CA HIS A 18 -1.41 -25.01 -26.06
C HIS A 18 -1.98 -24.99 -27.49
N ARG A 19 -3.20 -25.49 -27.68
CA ARG A 19 -3.88 -25.51 -28.98
C ARG A 19 -4.33 -24.11 -29.42
N ASN A 20 -4.76 -23.27 -28.48
CA ASN A 20 -5.21 -21.90 -28.69
C ASN A 20 -4.17 -20.87 -28.24
N LYS A 21 -2.86 -21.08 -28.53
CA LYS A 21 -1.74 -20.30 -27.99
C LYS A 21 -1.93 -18.79 -28.08
N MET A 22 -2.35 -18.27 -29.23
CA MET A 22 -2.47 -16.82 -29.46
C MET A 22 -3.52 -16.18 -28.54
N PHE A 23 -4.69 -16.81 -28.42
CA PHE A 23 -5.77 -16.27 -27.59
C PHE A 23 -5.48 -16.43 -26.10
N SER A 24 -4.94 -17.59 -25.70
CA SER A 24 -4.53 -17.83 -24.31
C SER A 24 -3.41 -16.86 -23.90
N LEU A 25 -2.42 -16.60 -24.77
CA LEU A 25 -1.36 -15.65 -24.52
C LEU A 25 -1.88 -14.21 -24.39
N ALA A 26 -2.82 -13.80 -25.26
CA ALA A 26 -3.48 -12.50 -25.16
C ALA A 26 -4.22 -12.34 -23.84
N SER A 27 -4.96 -13.37 -23.39
CA SER A 27 -5.65 -13.35 -22.11
C SER A 27 -4.67 -13.28 -20.92
N ILE A 28 -3.60 -14.08 -20.94
CA ILE A 28 -2.55 -14.02 -19.91
C ILE A 28 -1.92 -12.62 -19.88
N ALA A 29 -1.56 -12.04 -21.03
CA ALA A 29 -0.97 -10.70 -21.10
C ALA A 29 -1.90 -9.63 -20.52
N THR A 30 -3.19 -9.71 -20.83
CA THR A 30 -4.17 -8.74 -20.31
C THR A 30 -4.38 -8.88 -18.80
N ILE A 31 -4.51 -10.11 -18.29
CA ILE A 31 -4.62 -10.35 -16.85
C ILE A 31 -3.33 -9.89 -16.15
N THR A 32 -2.16 -10.17 -16.73
CA THR A 32 -0.86 -9.71 -16.24
C THR A 32 -0.82 -8.19 -16.16
N ALA A 33 -1.25 -7.47 -17.20
CA ALA A 33 -1.31 -6.01 -17.20
C ALA A 33 -2.29 -5.47 -16.15
N CYS A 34 -3.45 -6.09 -16.00
CA CYS A 34 -4.45 -5.73 -15.01
C CYS A 34 -3.89 -5.87 -13.58
N ILE A 35 -3.33 -7.04 -13.26
CA ILE A 35 -2.79 -7.32 -11.91
C ILE A 35 -1.52 -6.52 -11.64
N PHE A 36 -0.70 -6.24 -12.68
CA PHE A 36 0.45 -5.36 -12.56
C PHE A 36 0.02 -3.94 -12.15
N LEU A 37 -0.93 -3.35 -12.86
CA LEU A 37 -1.44 -2.02 -12.53
C LEU A 37 -2.12 -2.00 -11.16
N PHE A 38 -2.90 -3.04 -10.83
CA PHE A 38 -3.43 -3.21 -9.48
C PHE A 38 -2.32 -3.16 -8.42
N GLY A 39 -1.25 -3.94 -8.60
CA GLY A 39 -0.14 -4.01 -7.67
C GLY A 39 0.64 -2.69 -7.56
N VAL A 40 0.80 -1.94 -8.67
CA VAL A 40 1.40 -0.60 -8.67
C VAL A 40 0.54 0.36 -7.84
N PHE A 41 -0.76 0.45 -8.12
CA PHE A 41 -1.66 1.34 -7.37
C PHE A 41 -1.77 0.95 -5.91
N TYR A 42 -1.87 -0.35 -5.61
CA TYR A 42 -1.85 -0.86 -4.24
C TYR A 42 -0.57 -0.41 -3.52
N SER A 43 0.60 -0.60 -4.14
CA SER A 43 1.89 -0.20 -3.55
C SER A 43 1.96 1.30 -3.29
N ILE A 44 1.46 2.14 -4.21
CA ILE A 44 1.40 3.58 -4.03
C ILE A 44 0.51 3.94 -2.83
N VAL A 45 -0.72 3.42 -2.79
CA VAL A 45 -1.69 3.74 -1.73
C VAL A 45 -1.18 3.32 -0.36
N VAL A 46 -0.63 2.11 -0.24
CA VAL A 46 -0.12 1.58 1.03
C VAL A 46 1.09 2.37 1.51
N ASN A 47 2.00 2.78 0.61
CA ASN A 47 3.13 3.63 0.99
C ASN A 47 2.67 5.02 1.41
N PHE A 48 1.69 5.64 0.75
CA PHE A 48 1.11 6.89 1.21
C PHE A 48 0.50 6.76 2.61
N GLN A 49 -0.27 5.69 2.87
CA GLN A 49 -0.83 5.43 4.19
C GLN A 49 0.24 5.22 5.25
N TYR A 50 1.31 4.50 4.89
CA TYR A 50 2.45 4.28 5.78
C TYR A 50 3.17 5.59 6.11
N MET A 51 3.40 6.45 5.12
CA MET A 51 3.99 7.80 5.30
C MET A 51 3.11 8.67 6.21
N ILE A 52 1.79 8.69 5.95
CA ILE A 52 0.84 9.44 6.79
C ILE A 52 0.92 8.95 8.22
N LYS A 53 0.81 7.63 8.43
CA LYS A 53 0.84 7.04 9.77
C LYS A 53 2.16 7.33 10.49
N LYS A 54 3.28 7.28 9.78
CA LYS A 54 4.58 7.63 10.34
C LYS A 54 4.66 9.12 10.69
N ALA A 55 4.21 10.00 9.79
CA ALA A 55 4.11 11.42 10.05
C ALA A 55 3.20 11.73 11.27
N GLU A 56 2.06 11.04 11.39
CA GLU A 56 1.16 11.16 12.53
C GLU A 56 1.80 10.73 13.85
N THR A 57 2.66 9.70 13.85
CA THR A 57 3.39 9.28 15.06
C THR A 57 4.55 10.20 15.43
N GLU A 58 5.02 11.01 14.49
CA GLU A 58 6.03 12.06 14.69
C GLU A 58 5.39 13.43 14.99
N VAL A 59 4.05 13.54 14.99
CA VAL A 59 3.36 14.75 15.44
C VAL A 59 3.67 14.95 16.91
N CYS A 60 4.43 16.00 17.18
CA CYS A 60 4.70 16.44 18.53
C CYS A 60 4.04 17.78 18.81
N VAL A 61 3.75 17.99 20.08
CA VAL A 61 3.40 19.29 20.65
C VAL A 61 4.60 19.76 21.41
N THR A 62 5.19 20.87 20.97
CA THR A 62 6.34 21.47 21.67
C THR A 62 5.82 22.41 22.76
N VAL A 63 6.24 22.15 23.98
CA VAL A 63 5.82 22.88 25.19
C VAL A 63 7.01 23.64 25.74
N PHE A 64 6.97 24.96 25.64
CA PHE A 64 7.99 25.83 26.21
C PHE A 64 7.60 26.24 27.63
N PHE A 65 8.57 26.25 28.53
CA PHE A 65 8.39 26.56 29.94
C PHE A 65 8.49 28.06 30.20
N ASP A 66 7.92 28.50 31.33
CA ASP A 66 8.19 29.80 31.86
C ASP A 66 9.66 29.92 32.26
N GLU A 67 10.28 31.06 31.99
CA GLU A 67 11.73 31.30 32.21
C GLU A 67 12.17 31.12 33.67
N ASN A 68 11.25 31.23 34.62
CA ASN A 68 11.51 31.14 36.06
C ASN A 68 11.18 29.76 36.64
N LEU A 69 10.82 28.75 35.82
CA LEU A 69 10.44 27.45 36.36
C LEU A 69 11.68 26.68 36.83
N SER A 70 11.62 26.11 38.01
CA SER A 70 12.72 25.29 38.52
C SER A 70 12.85 23.97 37.78
N GLU A 71 14.08 23.42 37.70
CA GLU A 71 14.31 22.09 37.06
C GLU A 71 13.48 20.99 37.71
N THR A 72 13.20 21.09 39.02
CA THR A 72 12.36 20.14 39.73
C THR A 72 10.91 20.23 39.30
N ASP A 73 10.40 21.43 38.98
CA ASP A 73 9.02 21.60 38.52
C ASP A 73 8.88 21.27 37.03
N ILE A 74 9.90 21.53 36.21
CA ILE A 74 9.97 21.03 34.83
C ILE A 74 9.86 19.51 34.80
N LYS A 75 10.62 18.81 35.67
CA LYS A 75 10.57 17.36 35.74
C LYS A 75 9.20 16.82 36.19
N LYS A 76 8.58 17.45 37.21
CA LYS A 76 7.22 17.08 37.63
C LYS A 76 6.21 17.27 36.50
N LEU A 77 6.30 18.38 35.77
CA LEU A 77 5.45 18.65 34.62
C LEU A 77 5.61 17.57 33.54
N GLY A 78 6.83 17.14 33.22
CA GLY A 78 7.10 16.03 32.30
C GLY A 78 6.49 14.72 32.78
N ASP A 79 6.61 14.41 34.08
CA ASP A 79 6.00 13.21 34.67
C ASP A 79 4.46 13.24 34.64
N GLU A 80 3.86 14.41 34.82
CA GLU A 80 2.40 14.57 34.68
C GLU A 80 1.93 14.41 33.26
N ILE A 81 2.62 15.03 32.30
CA ILE A 81 2.28 14.93 30.86
C ILE A 81 2.44 13.49 30.39
N SER A 82 3.49 12.78 30.80
CA SER A 82 3.77 11.41 30.37
C SER A 82 2.73 10.39 30.84
N LYS A 83 1.98 10.68 31.92
CA LYS A 83 0.92 9.80 32.47
C LYS A 83 -0.40 9.91 31.72
N ARG A 84 -0.54 10.82 30.80
CA ARG A 84 -1.78 11.00 30.05
C ARG A 84 -1.98 9.89 29.03
N GLU A 85 -3.22 9.46 28.87
CA GLU A 85 -3.56 8.31 27.98
C GLU A 85 -3.23 8.57 26.52
N GLU A 86 -3.39 9.82 26.06
CA GLU A 86 -3.13 10.23 24.68
C GLU A 86 -1.64 10.39 24.35
N VAL A 87 -0.76 10.44 25.36
CA VAL A 87 0.68 10.65 25.18
C VAL A 87 1.38 9.32 24.95
N SER A 88 2.24 9.29 23.94
CA SER A 88 3.09 8.15 23.61
C SER A 88 4.45 8.25 24.32
N ARG A 89 5.09 9.41 24.21
CA ARG A 89 6.37 9.70 24.87
C ARG A 89 6.54 11.19 25.08
N VAL A 90 7.33 11.56 26.06
CA VAL A 90 7.77 12.95 26.33
C VAL A 90 9.28 12.98 26.25
N GLN A 91 9.82 13.89 25.45
CA GLN A 91 11.26 14.09 25.30
C GLN A 91 11.64 15.50 25.72
N TYR A 92 12.57 15.62 26.64
CA TYR A 92 13.14 16.91 27.01
C TYR A 92 14.18 17.34 25.96
N VAL A 93 14.08 18.57 25.49
CA VAL A 93 15.02 19.20 24.57
C VAL A 93 15.63 20.38 25.32
N SER A 94 16.94 20.34 25.55
CA SER A 94 17.66 21.44 26.15
C SER A 94 17.78 22.63 25.18
N ALA A 95 18.05 23.81 25.69
CA ALA A 95 18.31 24.99 24.88
C ALA A 95 19.49 24.80 23.92
N ASP A 96 20.51 24.04 24.33
CA ASP A 96 21.69 23.76 23.52
C ASP A 96 21.37 22.75 22.42
N ASP A 97 20.60 21.66 22.71
CA ASP A 97 20.13 20.70 21.72
C ASP A 97 19.23 21.36 20.69
N ALA A 98 18.35 22.26 21.14
CA ALA A 98 17.48 23.03 20.25
C ALA A 98 18.27 23.90 19.30
N TRP A 99 19.33 24.56 19.80
CA TRP A 99 20.21 25.40 18.99
C TRP A 99 21.04 24.57 17.99
N GLU A 100 21.61 23.44 18.42
CA GLU A 100 22.34 22.55 17.51
C GLU A 100 21.44 22.01 16.39
N SER A 101 20.22 21.62 16.74
CA SER A 101 19.23 21.15 15.76
C SER A 101 18.85 22.26 14.77
N PHE A 102 18.60 23.46 15.28
CA PHE A 102 18.29 24.63 14.47
C PHE A 102 19.41 24.97 13.50
N LYS A 103 20.66 24.96 13.97
CA LYS A 103 21.84 25.18 13.12
C LYS A 103 21.94 24.14 12.02
N GLY A 104 21.77 22.89 12.37
CA GLY A 104 21.81 21.77 11.40
C GLY A 104 20.73 21.83 10.32
N GLU A 105 19.56 22.38 10.64
CA GLU A 105 18.45 22.47 9.70
C GLU A 105 18.51 23.74 8.83
N TYR A 106 18.72 24.90 9.45
CA TYR A 106 18.58 26.18 8.75
C TYR A 106 19.90 26.74 8.20
N PHE A 107 21.04 26.43 8.84
CA PHE A 107 22.34 26.88 8.38
C PHE A 107 23.18 25.82 7.66
N ALA A 108 22.59 24.60 7.40
CA ALA A 108 23.30 23.54 6.68
C ALA A 108 23.83 23.99 5.31
N ALA A 109 23.11 24.87 4.60
CA ALA A 109 23.50 25.39 3.30
C ALA A 109 24.53 26.53 3.39
N TYR A 110 24.62 27.25 4.53
CA TYR A 110 25.50 28.42 4.77
C TYR A 110 25.99 28.41 6.21
N PRO A 111 26.93 27.51 6.56
CA PRO A 111 27.45 27.37 7.96
C PRO A 111 28.08 28.62 8.53
N GLU A 112 28.62 29.46 7.66
CA GLU A 112 29.24 30.77 8.01
C GLU A 112 28.25 31.74 8.67
N LEU A 113 26.97 31.64 8.38
CA LEU A 113 25.96 32.47 9.04
C LEU A 113 25.74 32.09 10.50
N ALA A 114 26.01 30.85 10.88
CA ALA A 114 25.98 30.41 12.28
C ALA A 114 27.16 30.90 13.09
N GLU A 115 28.28 31.31 12.44
CA GLU A 115 29.47 31.85 13.14
C GLU A 115 29.18 33.13 13.91
N GLY A 116 28.23 33.95 13.45
CA GLY A 116 27.82 35.16 14.15
C GLY A 116 27.15 34.92 15.51
N PHE A 117 26.80 33.70 15.84
CA PHE A 117 26.13 33.30 17.09
C PHE A 117 26.99 32.36 17.96
N LYS A 118 28.35 32.34 17.74
CA LYS A 118 29.26 31.43 18.46
C LYS A 118 29.26 31.62 19.98
N ASP A 119 29.10 32.87 20.42
CA ASP A 119 29.19 33.25 21.84
C ASP A 119 27.82 33.58 22.46
N ASP A 120 26.76 33.50 21.69
CA ASP A 120 25.40 33.84 22.15
C ASP A 120 24.39 32.85 21.57
N ASN A 121 23.83 31.98 22.42
CA ASN A 121 22.76 31.05 22.01
C ASN A 121 21.42 31.81 22.00
N PRO A 122 20.86 32.13 20.81
CA PRO A 122 19.60 32.85 20.72
C PRO A 122 18.42 32.06 21.28
N LEU A 123 18.58 30.74 21.50
CA LEU A 123 17.60 29.85 22.07
C LEU A 123 17.87 29.50 23.56
N ALA A 124 18.73 30.27 24.27
CA ALA A 124 19.13 29.97 25.63
C ALA A 124 17.98 29.75 26.62
N ASN A 125 16.82 30.42 26.40
CA ASN A 125 15.58 30.27 27.20
C ASN A 125 14.52 29.42 26.52
N SER A 126 14.89 28.56 25.53
CA SER A 126 13.94 27.80 24.71
C SER A 126 14.00 26.31 24.98
N SER A 127 14.36 25.91 26.22
CA SER A 127 14.17 24.51 26.61
C SER A 127 12.69 24.15 26.57
N SER A 128 12.40 22.92 26.13
CA SER A 128 11.04 22.50 25.87
C SER A 128 10.86 21.00 26.10
N TYR A 129 9.60 20.59 26.23
CA TYR A 129 9.22 19.19 26.01
C TYR A 129 8.63 19.01 24.62
N GLU A 130 9.11 18.02 23.89
CA GLU A 130 8.44 17.45 22.73
C GLU A 130 7.54 16.31 23.21
N VAL A 131 6.23 16.53 23.10
CA VAL A 131 5.21 15.59 23.54
C VAL A 131 4.63 14.89 22.30
N TYR A 132 4.93 13.62 22.15
CA TYR A 132 4.45 12.79 21.05
C TYR A 132 3.15 12.11 21.40
N LEU A 133 2.18 12.13 20.48
CA LEU A 133 0.88 11.54 20.67
C LEU A 133 0.82 10.09 20.14
N LYS A 134 -0.08 9.28 20.73
CA LYS A 134 -0.44 7.96 20.17
C LYS A 134 -1.32 8.08 18.94
N ASP A 135 -2.13 9.15 18.88
CA ASP A 135 -3.06 9.45 17.80
C ASP A 135 -3.15 10.97 17.64
N ALA A 136 -2.82 11.46 16.44
CA ALA A 136 -2.81 12.88 16.10
C ALA A 136 -4.19 13.56 16.27
N SER A 137 -5.29 12.80 16.23
CA SER A 137 -6.64 13.33 16.45
C SER A 137 -6.85 13.92 17.85
N ASN A 138 -6.05 13.46 18.83
CA ASN A 138 -6.10 13.94 20.22
C ASN A 138 -5.27 15.21 20.46
N GLN A 139 -4.57 15.73 19.45
CA GLN A 139 -3.72 16.91 19.57
C GLN A 139 -4.47 18.11 20.14
N GLY A 140 -5.67 18.38 19.65
CA GLY A 140 -6.48 19.52 20.12
C GLY A 140 -6.85 19.42 21.60
N THR A 141 -7.07 18.22 22.11
CA THR A 141 -7.39 17.98 23.54
C THR A 141 -6.15 18.18 24.40
N LEU A 142 -4.99 17.67 23.94
CA LEU A 142 -3.72 17.85 24.65
C LEU A 142 -3.30 19.32 24.66
N VAL A 143 -3.37 20.03 23.54
CA VAL A 143 -3.03 21.46 23.43
C VAL A 143 -3.85 22.30 24.40
N LYS A 144 -5.19 22.12 24.43
CA LYS A 144 -6.08 22.83 25.38
C LYS A 144 -5.72 22.56 26.84
N TYR A 145 -5.32 21.34 27.17
CA TYR A 145 -4.88 21.01 28.52
C TYR A 145 -3.58 21.74 28.85
N LEU A 146 -2.60 21.72 27.94
CA LEU A 146 -1.27 22.32 28.12
C LEU A 146 -1.34 23.85 28.20
N GLU A 147 -2.16 24.50 27.36
CA GLU A 147 -2.35 25.95 27.36
C GLU A 147 -2.96 26.49 28.67
N ASN A 148 -3.69 25.64 29.42
CA ASN A 148 -4.29 26.01 30.71
C ASN A 148 -3.45 25.53 31.91
N LYS A 149 -2.23 25.05 31.69
CA LYS A 149 -1.37 24.52 32.76
C LYS A 149 -0.37 25.57 33.21
N ASP A 150 -0.26 25.77 34.52
CA ASP A 150 0.70 26.66 35.13
C ASP A 150 2.14 26.21 34.81
N GLY A 151 3.03 27.18 34.53
CA GLY A 151 4.43 26.94 34.20
C GLY A 151 4.70 26.70 32.71
N ILE A 152 3.67 26.76 31.85
CA ILE A 152 3.81 26.68 30.41
C ILE A 152 3.66 28.07 29.80
N ARG A 153 4.74 28.54 29.14
CA ARG A 153 4.78 29.83 28.45
C ARG A 153 4.09 29.78 27.11
N GLN A 154 4.34 28.73 26.34
CA GLN A 154 3.84 28.59 24.98
C GLN A 154 3.71 27.12 24.57
N VAL A 155 2.67 26.83 23.86
CA VAL A 155 2.44 25.52 23.24
C VAL A 155 2.43 25.67 21.73
N ASN A 156 3.44 25.10 21.06
CA ASN A 156 3.48 25.03 19.61
C ASN A 156 3.00 23.66 19.16
N ARG A 157 2.00 23.67 18.29
CA ARG A 157 1.55 22.47 17.60
C ARG A 157 2.19 22.39 16.24
N SER A 158 2.68 21.24 15.87
CA SER A 158 3.04 20.96 14.50
C SER A 158 1.74 20.92 13.67
N GLU A 159 1.52 21.94 12.84
CA GLU A 159 0.50 21.86 11.81
C GLU A 159 1.03 20.96 10.69
N VAL A 160 1.10 19.66 10.98
CA VAL A 160 1.45 18.70 9.94
C VAL A 160 0.37 18.79 8.87
N THR A 161 0.80 19.04 7.65
CA THR A 161 0.03 18.99 6.41
C THR A 161 -0.48 17.57 6.10
N ALA A 162 -0.73 16.76 7.15
CA ALA A 162 -1.32 15.43 7.05
C ALA A 162 -2.65 15.45 6.28
N SER A 163 -3.41 16.55 6.40
CA SER A 163 -4.67 16.72 5.66
C SER A 163 -4.48 16.79 4.14
N GLY A 164 -3.42 17.44 3.68
CA GLY A 164 -3.08 17.51 2.25
C GLY A 164 -2.63 16.16 1.70
N LEU A 165 -1.77 15.47 2.45
CA LEU A 165 -1.26 14.15 2.09
C LEU A 165 -2.38 13.10 2.11
N ALA A 166 -3.26 13.13 3.13
CA ALA A 166 -4.43 12.28 3.23
C ALA A 166 -5.42 12.51 2.07
N SER A 167 -5.61 13.77 1.67
CA SER A 167 -6.48 14.11 0.54
C SER A 167 -5.91 13.62 -0.79
N ALA A 168 -4.59 13.76 -0.99
CA ALA A 168 -3.90 13.22 -2.16
C ALA A 168 -3.98 11.69 -2.22
N ALA A 169 -3.74 11.00 -1.10
CA ALA A 169 -3.87 9.54 -1.01
C ALA A 169 -5.30 9.06 -1.33
N ARG A 170 -6.32 9.79 -0.87
CA ARG A 170 -7.73 9.50 -1.15
C ARG A 170 -8.05 9.65 -2.64
N LEU A 171 -7.57 10.73 -3.26
CA LEU A 171 -7.75 10.94 -4.70
C LEU A 171 -7.11 9.81 -5.52
N VAL A 172 -5.86 9.45 -5.20
CA VAL A 172 -5.15 8.34 -5.84
C VAL A 172 -5.92 7.03 -5.67
N SER A 173 -6.49 6.77 -4.48
CA SER A 173 -7.30 5.59 -4.22
C SER A 173 -8.56 5.53 -5.09
N TYR A 174 -9.28 6.64 -5.25
CA TYR A 174 -10.47 6.67 -6.12
C TYR A 174 -10.12 6.42 -7.58
N VAL A 175 -9.06 7.06 -8.09
CA VAL A 175 -8.59 6.84 -9.46
C VAL A 175 -8.14 5.38 -9.64
N ALA A 176 -7.41 4.83 -8.67
CA ALA A 176 -6.98 3.44 -8.68
C ALA A 176 -8.16 2.47 -8.78
N VAL A 177 -9.17 2.64 -7.92
CA VAL A 177 -10.38 1.80 -7.94
C VAL A 177 -11.09 1.87 -9.28
N ALA A 178 -11.28 3.07 -9.85
CA ALA A 178 -11.92 3.24 -11.16
C ALA A 178 -11.16 2.50 -12.26
N VAL A 179 -9.83 2.66 -12.32
CA VAL A 179 -8.98 1.98 -13.31
C VAL A 179 -9.02 0.46 -13.13
N ILE A 180 -8.93 -0.03 -11.89
CA ILE A 180 -8.98 -1.46 -11.58
C ILE A 180 -10.31 -2.07 -12.03
N VAL A 181 -11.44 -1.42 -11.76
CA VAL A 181 -12.78 -1.92 -12.17
C VAL A 181 -12.85 -2.05 -13.69
N VAL A 182 -12.38 -1.06 -14.44
CA VAL A 182 -12.36 -1.10 -15.91
C VAL A 182 -11.46 -2.25 -16.40
N LEU A 183 -10.27 -2.39 -15.83
CA LEU A 183 -9.33 -3.44 -16.22
C LEU A 183 -9.83 -4.85 -15.89
N LEU A 184 -10.54 -5.02 -14.76
CA LEU A 184 -11.19 -6.27 -14.40
C LEU A 184 -12.28 -6.63 -15.42
N ALA A 185 -13.12 -5.67 -15.81
CA ALA A 185 -14.16 -5.87 -16.81
C ALA A 185 -13.56 -6.31 -18.16
N VAL A 186 -12.50 -5.63 -18.61
CA VAL A 186 -11.78 -5.98 -19.86
C VAL A 186 -11.16 -7.38 -19.75
N SER A 187 -10.54 -7.72 -18.62
CA SER A 187 -9.93 -9.03 -18.41
C SER A 187 -10.96 -10.16 -18.43
N ILE A 188 -12.10 -9.98 -17.77
CA ILE A 188 -13.21 -10.94 -17.78
C ILE A 188 -13.77 -11.10 -19.21
N PHE A 189 -13.93 -9.99 -19.94
CA PHE A 189 -14.40 -10.02 -21.32
C PHE A 189 -13.45 -10.81 -22.23
N LEU A 190 -12.16 -10.56 -22.15
CA LEU A 190 -11.17 -11.23 -22.99
C LEU A 190 -11.03 -12.71 -22.67
N ILE A 191 -11.01 -13.09 -21.40
CA ILE A 191 -10.96 -14.52 -21.04
C ILE A 191 -12.24 -15.24 -21.47
N THR A 192 -13.41 -14.59 -21.33
CA THR A 192 -14.67 -15.13 -21.83
C THR A 192 -14.59 -15.42 -23.33
N ASN A 193 -14.13 -14.46 -24.13
CA ASN A 193 -13.96 -14.65 -25.57
C ASN A 193 -12.96 -15.77 -25.91
N THR A 194 -11.86 -15.87 -25.18
CA THR A 194 -10.85 -16.94 -25.38
C THR A 194 -11.46 -18.31 -25.16
N ILE A 195 -12.24 -18.47 -24.11
CA ILE A 195 -12.90 -19.76 -23.79
C ILE A 195 -14.02 -20.07 -24.77
N VAL A 196 -14.79 -19.06 -25.21
CA VAL A 196 -15.81 -19.24 -26.27
C VAL A 196 -15.20 -19.76 -27.57
N ILE A 197 -14.07 -19.20 -27.98
CA ILE A 197 -13.32 -19.70 -29.13
C ILE A 197 -12.89 -21.16 -28.90
N GLY A 198 -12.39 -21.47 -27.71
CA GLY A 198 -12.02 -22.83 -27.31
C GLY A 198 -13.19 -23.83 -27.41
N ILE A 199 -14.37 -23.42 -26.93
CA ILE A 199 -15.62 -24.21 -27.04
C ILE A 199 -16.02 -24.40 -28.51
N THR A 200 -16.01 -23.33 -29.30
CA THR A 200 -16.41 -23.35 -30.72
C THR A 200 -15.51 -24.28 -31.55
N VAL A 201 -14.20 -24.23 -31.33
CA VAL A 201 -13.25 -25.13 -32.03
C VAL A 201 -13.45 -26.59 -31.66
N ARG A 202 -14.05 -26.87 -30.50
CA ARG A 202 -14.31 -28.26 -30.01
C ARG A 202 -15.78 -28.67 -30.12
N LYS A 203 -16.58 -27.92 -30.84
CA LYS A 203 -18.05 -28.16 -30.91
C LYS A 203 -18.41 -29.60 -31.30
N ASP A 204 -17.73 -30.15 -32.28
CA ASP A 204 -17.97 -31.52 -32.74
C ASP A 204 -17.57 -32.58 -31.71
N GLU A 205 -16.40 -32.37 -31.03
CA GLU A 205 -15.95 -33.23 -29.93
C GLU A 205 -16.97 -33.22 -28.76
N ILE A 206 -17.47 -32.04 -28.41
CA ILE A 206 -18.46 -31.83 -27.36
C ILE A 206 -19.80 -32.52 -27.72
N SER A 207 -20.26 -32.35 -28.94
CA SER A 207 -21.48 -33.00 -29.44
C SER A 207 -21.37 -34.54 -29.34
N ILE A 208 -20.28 -35.12 -29.80
CA ILE A 208 -20.03 -36.56 -29.72
C ILE A 208 -20.04 -37.01 -28.25
N MET A 209 -19.37 -36.28 -27.33
CA MET A 209 -19.36 -36.60 -25.90
C MET A 209 -20.79 -36.59 -25.32
N LYS A 210 -21.61 -35.62 -25.67
CA LYS A 210 -23.00 -35.52 -25.23
C LYS A 210 -23.83 -36.66 -25.79
N TYR A 211 -23.67 -37.04 -27.06
CA TYR A 211 -24.38 -38.17 -27.68
C TYR A 211 -24.10 -39.53 -27.01
N ILE A 212 -22.86 -39.73 -26.50
CA ILE A 212 -22.51 -40.95 -25.75
C ILE A 212 -22.82 -40.86 -24.25
N GLY A 213 -23.49 -39.77 -23.78
CA GLY A 213 -24.02 -39.62 -22.43
C GLY A 213 -23.09 -38.93 -21.44
N ALA A 214 -22.13 -38.13 -21.90
CA ALA A 214 -21.34 -37.32 -20.99
C ALA A 214 -22.21 -36.24 -20.32
N THR A 215 -21.99 -36.03 -19.02
CA THR A 215 -22.69 -34.97 -18.27
C THR A 215 -22.11 -33.60 -18.63
N ASP A 216 -22.97 -32.55 -18.51
CA ASP A 216 -22.52 -31.17 -18.75
C ASP A 216 -21.32 -30.77 -17.85
N ALA A 217 -21.32 -31.26 -16.60
CA ALA A 217 -20.16 -31.03 -15.69
C ALA A 217 -18.86 -31.63 -16.26
N PHE A 218 -18.91 -32.81 -16.87
CA PHE A 218 -17.73 -33.45 -17.46
C PHE A 218 -17.18 -32.66 -18.65
N VAL A 219 -18.06 -32.10 -19.46
CA VAL A 219 -17.73 -31.28 -20.64
C VAL A 219 -17.18 -29.91 -20.23
N ASN A 220 -17.73 -29.31 -19.17
CA ASN A 220 -17.46 -27.92 -18.79
C ASN A 220 -16.23 -27.76 -17.90
N VAL A 221 -15.91 -28.76 -17.05
CA VAL A 221 -14.76 -28.67 -16.11
C VAL A 221 -13.43 -28.33 -16.77
N PRO A 222 -13.05 -28.86 -17.95
CA PRO A 222 -11.79 -28.47 -18.61
C PRO A 222 -11.65 -26.98 -18.89
N PHE A 223 -12.77 -26.31 -19.22
CA PHE A 223 -12.77 -24.85 -19.49
C PHE A 223 -12.60 -24.01 -18.21
N PHE A 224 -13.14 -24.48 -17.08
CA PHE A 224 -12.85 -23.85 -15.78
C PHE A 224 -11.39 -24.03 -15.38
N VAL A 225 -10.82 -25.22 -15.63
CA VAL A 225 -9.38 -25.46 -15.37
C VAL A 225 -8.53 -24.56 -16.26
N GLU A 226 -8.85 -24.42 -17.55
CA GLU A 226 -8.19 -23.52 -18.48
C GLU A 226 -8.20 -22.07 -17.93
N GLY A 227 -9.36 -21.56 -17.52
CA GLY A 227 -9.50 -20.23 -16.97
C GLY A 227 -8.70 -20.01 -15.68
N ILE A 228 -8.71 -20.99 -14.75
CA ILE A 228 -7.91 -20.93 -13.51
C ILE A 228 -6.41 -20.87 -13.84
N VAL A 229 -5.94 -21.70 -14.77
CA VAL A 229 -4.52 -21.75 -15.13
C VAL A 229 -4.09 -20.44 -15.80
N ILE A 230 -4.87 -19.92 -16.73
CA ILE A 230 -4.62 -18.62 -17.37
C ILE A 230 -4.60 -17.51 -16.33
N GLY A 231 -5.57 -17.48 -15.42
CA GLY A 231 -5.66 -16.50 -14.34
C GLY A 231 -4.49 -16.58 -13.37
N LEU A 232 -4.08 -17.80 -13.00
CA LEU A 232 -2.95 -18.02 -12.08
C LEU A 232 -1.62 -17.58 -12.71
N ILE A 233 -1.36 -17.96 -13.96
CA ILE A 233 -0.15 -17.52 -14.69
C ILE A 233 -0.16 -15.99 -14.81
N GLY A 234 -1.30 -15.40 -15.18
CA GLY A 234 -1.49 -13.97 -15.29
C GLY A 234 -1.30 -13.22 -13.98
N ALA A 235 -1.46 -13.88 -12.83
CA ALA A 235 -1.22 -13.28 -11.51
C ALA A 235 0.24 -13.42 -11.03
N VAL A 236 0.86 -14.57 -11.25
CA VAL A 236 2.22 -14.84 -10.76
C VAL A 236 3.27 -13.97 -11.46
N ILE A 237 3.14 -13.79 -12.76
CA ILE A 237 4.09 -13.00 -13.56
C ILE A 237 4.22 -11.55 -13.04
N PRO A 238 3.14 -10.77 -12.91
CA PRO A 238 3.24 -9.38 -12.49
C PRO A 238 3.71 -9.23 -11.03
N VAL A 239 3.34 -10.16 -10.15
CA VAL A 239 3.80 -10.15 -8.77
C VAL A 239 5.32 -10.35 -8.70
N ALA A 240 5.88 -11.28 -9.49
CA ALA A 240 7.32 -11.49 -9.56
C ALA A 240 8.05 -10.25 -10.09
N ILE A 241 7.52 -9.61 -11.14
CA ILE A 241 8.06 -8.38 -11.72
C ILE A 241 8.03 -7.25 -10.67
N LEU A 242 6.89 -7.03 -10.02
CA LEU A 242 6.73 -6.00 -9.00
C LEU A 242 7.67 -6.21 -7.81
N ARG A 243 7.84 -7.47 -7.37
CA ARG A 243 8.75 -7.80 -6.27
C ARG A 243 10.20 -7.45 -6.59
N TYR A 244 10.60 -7.65 -7.85
CA TYR A 244 11.93 -7.30 -8.33
C TYR A 244 12.12 -5.77 -8.45
N ILE A 245 11.12 -5.06 -8.99
CA ILE A 245 11.21 -3.62 -9.26
C ILE A 245 11.07 -2.80 -7.98
N TYR A 246 10.23 -3.22 -7.02
CA TYR A 246 9.89 -2.43 -5.84
C TYR A 246 11.12 -1.95 -5.06
N GLY A 247 12.06 -2.86 -4.77
CA GLY A 247 13.30 -2.50 -4.06
C GLY A 247 14.16 -1.50 -4.83
N GLY A 248 14.24 -1.66 -6.16
CA GLY A 248 14.97 -0.75 -7.03
C GLY A 248 14.37 0.67 -7.05
N VAL A 249 13.04 0.76 -7.11
CA VAL A 249 12.32 2.05 -7.08
C VAL A 249 12.51 2.75 -5.74
N VAL A 250 12.36 2.04 -4.62
CA VAL A 250 12.56 2.62 -3.28
C VAL A 250 14.00 3.15 -3.13
N ASN A 251 14.99 2.35 -3.49
CA ASN A 251 16.40 2.77 -3.41
C ASN A 251 16.71 3.95 -4.34
N PHE A 252 16.13 3.98 -5.53
CA PHE A 252 16.30 5.09 -6.46
C PHE A 252 15.72 6.40 -5.92
N VAL A 253 14.50 6.35 -5.35
CA VAL A 253 13.84 7.52 -4.78
C VAL A 253 14.62 8.04 -3.58
N LEU A 254 14.98 7.18 -2.64
CA LEU A 254 15.77 7.56 -1.47
C LEU A 254 17.16 8.08 -1.83
N GLY A 255 17.82 7.47 -2.82
CA GLY A 255 19.16 7.91 -3.25
C GLY A 255 19.16 9.24 -3.99
N LYS A 256 18.12 9.55 -4.75
CA LYS A 256 18.05 10.79 -5.54
C LYS A 256 17.50 11.99 -4.75
N PHE A 257 16.72 11.74 -3.73
CA PHE A 257 16.07 12.76 -2.91
C PHE A 257 16.53 12.66 -1.45
N SER A 258 17.85 12.79 -1.22
CA SER A 258 18.45 12.68 0.11
C SER A 258 17.85 13.64 1.15
N VAL A 259 17.42 14.82 0.73
CA VAL A 259 16.72 15.80 1.58
C VAL A 259 15.37 15.26 2.10
N LEU A 260 14.75 14.35 1.34
CA LEU A 260 13.47 13.78 1.71
C LEU A 260 13.59 12.43 2.46
N GLN A 261 14.80 11.93 2.71
CA GLN A 261 15.02 10.65 3.42
C GLN A 261 14.40 10.64 4.82
N ASN A 262 14.38 11.80 5.48
CA ASN A 262 13.76 11.94 6.81
C ASN A 262 12.24 12.02 6.78
N ILE A 263 11.65 12.36 5.60
CA ILE A 263 10.20 12.54 5.42
C ILE A 263 9.58 11.33 4.71
N LEU A 264 10.32 10.74 3.75
CA LEU A 264 9.83 9.63 2.94
C LEU A 264 10.14 8.29 3.61
N ALA A 265 9.20 7.76 4.34
CA ALA A 265 9.26 6.41 4.87
C ALA A 265 8.51 5.45 3.95
N PHE A 266 9.22 4.49 3.37
CA PHE A 266 8.61 3.44 2.56
C PHE A 266 8.33 2.20 3.40
N MET A 267 7.19 1.56 3.14
CA MET A 267 6.82 0.31 3.77
C MET A 267 7.80 -0.80 3.34
N PRO A 268 8.28 -1.66 4.25
CA PRO A 268 9.14 -2.78 3.89
C PRO A 268 8.50 -3.66 2.81
N ALA A 269 9.30 -4.10 1.83
CA ALA A 269 8.79 -4.94 0.75
C ALA A 269 8.11 -6.22 1.26
N SER A 270 8.60 -6.81 2.37
CA SER A 270 7.99 -7.98 3.00
C SER A 270 6.52 -7.75 3.35
N GLU A 271 6.21 -6.62 3.96
CA GLU A 271 4.85 -6.28 4.40
C GLU A 271 3.93 -5.98 3.21
N VAL A 272 4.42 -5.25 2.20
CA VAL A 272 3.65 -4.97 0.98
C VAL A 272 3.26 -6.26 0.27
N PHE A 273 4.21 -7.19 0.11
CA PHE A 273 3.99 -8.42 -0.66
C PHE A 273 3.30 -9.52 0.14
N GLU A 274 3.30 -9.47 1.47
CA GLU A 274 2.51 -10.38 2.32
C GLU A 274 1.01 -10.29 2.00
N VAL A 275 0.50 -9.11 1.72
CA VAL A 275 -0.90 -8.88 1.35
C VAL A 275 -1.10 -8.95 -0.16
N LEU A 276 -0.19 -8.37 -0.95
CA LEU A 276 -0.33 -8.29 -2.40
C LEU A 276 -0.36 -9.67 -3.08
N ILE A 277 0.47 -10.62 -2.63
CA ILE A 277 0.55 -11.95 -3.24
C ILE A 277 -0.79 -12.69 -3.16
N PRO A 278 -1.37 -12.92 -1.97
CA PRO A 278 -2.64 -13.65 -1.87
C PRO A 278 -3.78 -12.93 -2.60
N VAL A 279 -3.85 -11.60 -2.52
CA VAL A 279 -4.88 -10.82 -3.22
C VAL A 279 -4.75 -10.96 -4.73
N ALA A 280 -3.54 -10.85 -5.28
CA ALA A 280 -3.29 -11.01 -6.72
C ALA A 280 -3.67 -12.42 -7.22
N VAL A 281 -3.34 -13.46 -6.44
CA VAL A 281 -3.71 -14.84 -6.77
C VAL A 281 -5.23 -15.05 -6.75
N ILE A 282 -5.91 -14.52 -5.73
CA ILE A 282 -7.37 -14.57 -5.62
C ILE A 282 -8.03 -13.85 -6.79
N LEU A 283 -7.53 -12.66 -7.14
CA LEU A 283 -8.03 -11.90 -8.29
C LEU A 283 -7.80 -12.64 -9.61
N GLY A 284 -6.62 -13.19 -9.84
CA GLY A 284 -6.32 -13.94 -11.06
C GLY A 284 -7.21 -15.17 -11.22
N ILE A 285 -7.33 -15.99 -10.18
CA ILE A 285 -8.23 -17.16 -10.17
C ILE A 285 -9.68 -16.70 -10.33
N GLY A 286 -10.09 -15.64 -9.64
CA GLY A 286 -11.45 -15.09 -9.72
C GLY A 286 -11.81 -14.62 -11.13
N ILE A 287 -10.93 -13.88 -11.79
CA ILE A 287 -11.10 -13.45 -13.19
C ILE A 287 -11.23 -14.67 -14.10
N GLY A 288 -10.36 -15.67 -13.92
CA GLY A 288 -10.38 -16.91 -14.69
C GLY A 288 -11.68 -17.70 -14.53
N LEU A 289 -12.14 -17.87 -13.29
CA LEU A 289 -13.40 -18.58 -12.99
C LEU A 289 -14.63 -17.84 -13.51
N ILE A 290 -14.71 -16.53 -13.30
CA ILE A 290 -15.84 -15.70 -13.72
C ILE A 290 -15.94 -15.70 -15.25
N GLY A 291 -14.82 -15.49 -15.95
CA GLY A 291 -14.77 -15.50 -17.40
C GLY A 291 -15.16 -16.87 -17.99
N SER A 292 -14.65 -17.96 -17.39
CA SER A 292 -15.05 -19.33 -17.78
C SER A 292 -16.53 -19.59 -17.56
N PHE A 293 -17.07 -19.13 -16.43
CA PHE A 293 -18.49 -19.30 -16.11
C PHE A 293 -19.39 -18.62 -17.16
N PHE A 294 -19.09 -17.36 -17.52
CA PHE A 294 -19.87 -16.65 -18.53
C PHE A 294 -19.75 -17.31 -19.93
N ALA A 295 -18.55 -17.78 -20.29
CA ALA A 295 -18.33 -18.45 -21.56
C ALA A 295 -19.13 -19.75 -21.67
N VAL A 296 -19.03 -20.62 -20.66
CA VAL A 296 -19.69 -21.92 -20.60
C VAL A 296 -21.19 -21.74 -20.59
N ARG A 297 -21.73 -20.87 -19.73
CA ARG A 297 -23.19 -20.65 -19.61
C ARG A 297 -23.84 -20.19 -20.91
N LYS A 298 -23.12 -19.41 -21.72
CA LYS A 298 -23.68 -18.84 -22.96
C LYS A 298 -23.50 -19.74 -24.16
N HIS A 299 -22.53 -20.65 -24.21
CA HIS A 299 -22.11 -21.35 -25.44
C HIS A 299 -22.00 -22.88 -25.28
N ALA A 300 -22.16 -23.43 -24.07
CA ALA A 300 -22.10 -24.89 -23.88
C ALA A 300 -23.43 -25.62 -24.09
N ASP A 301 -24.53 -24.90 -24.30
CA ASP A 301 -25.81 -25.46 -24.75
C ASP A 301 -25.74 -25.70 -26.28
N VAL A 302 -25.12 -26.82 -26.65
CA VAL A 302 -25.07 -27.33 -28.03
C VAL A 302 -25.83 -28.63 -28.11
#